data_6631a005769ab2eae68ea13431d14a27
#
_entry.id   6631a005769ab2eae68ea13431d14a27
#
_cell.length_a   1.000
_cell.length_b   1.000
_cell.length_c   1.000
_cell.angle_alpha   90.00
_cell.angle_beta   90.00
_cell.angle_gamma   90.00
#
_symmetry.space_group_name_H-M   'P 1'
#
loop_
_entity.id
_entity.type
_entity.pdbx_description
1 polymer ?
#
loop_
_entity_poly.entity_id
_entity_poly.type
_entity_poly.pdbx_seq_one_letter_code
_entity_poly.pdbx_strand_id
1 'polypeptide(L)'
;MAVSWCDYICWWYSDYFLKRFKLRNNMKKHILGLLFLSVAGTCLTSCGDDFFDTKNYTGVDVDNGLTDASSVRNAVNGEYDWFYHYYFAGDFATMIGDIPTDLSYWNGSSAHMDAIYSYTMTDEESYLLYIWNYGYKVIDNSARAINAGKKLYETSTEEDKKTLDVALAEAYALRAYAKLALVNIYGHQIKVNGQDFSDQPGIVISEEPIKAFEQVSRSTVGETYTSIVADLKDAIEHFGKAGADRGKKVYFTKAAAEGLLARVYLYMENWSDAASYAQQALDDADVSAIATTADEYKAMYSSTGVNTESLFYLSIDDKHNWAANSCGTLWSTYSFSPSPKLQKMYGANDCRTSIFIWDASSTPTKPIFKGGKFPTVTTTNYLINAPEMYLIKAEAKLHGTTAADFDEARNSLLVVAKRNADITSVEQLGTTKDEVLAFLKDERARELFQEGLRLYDLRRWDEKASVYAYGAPEVKFTFNNYKISDFVYPIPVDEIN
;
A
#
# COMPACT_ATOMS: atom_id res chain seq x y z
N MET A 1 -13.53 29.93 -11.02
CA MET A 1 -14.34 30.67 -11.99
C MET A 1 -14.16 30.02 -13.36
N ALA A 2 -14.97 29.06 -13.67
CA ALA A 2 -15.03 28.46 -15.02
C ALA A 2 -16.45 28.74 -15.57
N VAL A 3 -16.57 29.75 -16.38
CA VAL A 3 -17.81 30.05 -17.15
C VAL A 3 -17.81 29.10 -18.34
N SER A 4 -18.83 28.27 -18.41
CA SER A 4 -19.04 27.26 -19.45
C SER A 4 -19.16 27.90 -20.82
N TRP A 5 -18.48 27.35 -21.81
CA TRP A 5 -18.51 27.77 -23.23
C TRP A 5 -19.89 27.65 -23.88
N CYS A 6 -20.86 27.02 -23.28
CA CYS A 6 -22.24 26.91 -23.79
C CYS A 6 -23.04 28.18 -23.70
N ASP A 7 -22.77 29.05 -22.74
CA ASP A 7 -23.56 30.29 -22.56
C ASP A 7 -23.22 31.37 -23.61
N TYR A 8 -22.02 31.34 -24.19
CA TYR A 8 -21.59 32.31 -25.21
C TYR A 8 -22.19 32.05 -26.60
N ILE A 9 -22.48 30.81 -26.94
CA ILE A 9 -23.03 30.45 -28.27
C ILE A 9 -24.52 30.75 -28.32
N CYS A 10 -25.26 30.56 -27.24
CA CYS A 10 -26.72 30.90 -27.20
C CYS A 10 -26.98 32.40 -27.26
N TRP A 11 -26.12 33.23 -26.69
CA TRP A 11 -26.32 34.69 -26.69
C TRP A 11 -26.03 35.34 -28.05
N TRP A 12 -25.06 34.81 -28.79
CA TRP A 12 -24.67 35.36 -30.11
C TRP A 12 -25.70 35.03 -31.22
N TYR A 13 -26.37 33.88 -31.14
CA TYR A 13 -27.42 33.48 -32.10
C TYR A 13 -28.73 34.26 -31.89
N SER A 14 -29.06 34.62 -30.68
CA SER A 14 -30.31 35.35 -30.37
C SER A 14 -30.27 36.82 -30.87
N ASP A 15 -29.12 37.48 -30.77
CA ASP A 15 -29.00 38.90 -31.13
C ASP A 15 -28.84 39.14 -32.66
N TYR A 16 -28.33 38.14 -33.39
CA TYR A 16 -28.20 38.22 -34.84
C TYR A 16 -29.52 37.97 -35.57
N PHE A 17 -30.45 37.21 -35.01
CA PHE A 17 -31.77 36.93 -35.60
C PHE A 17 -32.78 38.03 -35.33
N LEU A 18 -32.71 38.75 -34.24
CA LEU A 18 -33.67 39.79 -33.87
C LEU A 18 -33.48 41.11 -34.63
N LYS A 19 -32.28 41.40 -35.16
CA LYS A 19 -31.99 42.62 -35.90
C LYS A 19 -32.35 42.59 -37.39
N ARG A 20 -32.69 41.45 -37.99
CA ARG A 20 -32.98 41.32 -39.42
C ARG A 20 -34.47 41.20 -39.78
N PHE A 21 -35.40 41.23 -38.83
CA PHE A 21 -36.83 40.98 -39.05
C PHE A 21 -37.74 42.19 -38.70
N LYS A 22 -37.25 43.41 -38.83
CA LYS A 22 -38.10 44.55 -38.85
C LYS A 22 -38.28 45.02 -40.31
N LEU A 23 -39.16 44.34 -41.06
CA LEU A 23 -39.92 44.94 -42.21
C LEU A 23 -40.70 43.84 -42.97
N ARG A 24 -42.02 44.07 -43.02
CA ARG A 24 -43.03 43.55 -43.94
C ARG A 24 -43.95 42.39 -43.59
N ASN A 25 -45.17 42.79 -43.32
CA ASN A 25 -46.48 42.20 -43.67
C ASN A 25 -47.11 41.09 -42.82
N ASN A 26 -48.33 41.41 -42.42
CA ASN A 26 -49.24 40.64 -41.56
C ASN A 26 -49.58 39.16 -42.00
N MET A 27 -49.23 38.79 -43.22
CA MET A 27 -49.48 37.39 -43.71
C MET A 27 -48.44 36.38 -43.26
N LYS A 28 -47.23 36.81 -42.79
CA LYS A 28 -46.17 35.93 -42.34
C LYS A 28 -46.33 35.47 -40.89
N LYS A 29 -47.19 36.11 -40.11
CA LYS A 29 -47.41 35.77 -38.70
C LYS A 29 -48.14 34.45 -38.51
N HIS A 30 -49.04 34.08 -39.40
CA HIS A 30 -49.78 32.79 -39.30
C HIS A 30 -48.95 31.61 -39.80
N ILE A 31 -48.07 31.82 -40.78
CA ILE A 31 -47.15 30.77 -41.27
C ILE A 31 -46.03 30.50 -40.24
N LEU A 32 -45.53 31.54 -39.55
CA LEU A 32 -44.54 31.40 -38.50
C LEU A 32 -45.10 30.70 -37.24
N GLY A 33 -46.38 30.93 -36.91
CA GLY A 33 -47.08 30.27 -35.81
C GLY A 33 -47.30 28.79 -36.09
N LEU A 34 -47.63 28.39 -37.32
CA LEU A 34 -47.77 27.00 -37.73
C LEU A 34 -46.44 26.26 -37.82
N LEU A 35 -45.34 26.93 -38.21
CA LEU A 35 -44.00 26.36 -38.20
C LEU A 35 -43.49 26.13 -36.74
N PHE A 36 -43.82 27.06 -35.83
CA PHE A 36 -43.44 26.91 -34.41
C PHE A 36 -44.23 25.78 -33.73
N LEU A 37 -45.51 25.58 -34.08
CA LEU A 37 -46.31 24.47 -33.56
C LEU A 37 -45.85 23.09 -34.13
N SER A 38 -45.37 23.04 -35.37
CA SER A 38 -44.86 21.81 -35.96
C SER A 38 -43.48 21.43 -35.40
N VAL A 39 -42.62 22.40 -35.07
CA VAL A 39 -41.32 22.18 -34.44
C VAL A 39 -41.49 21.82 -32.95
N ALA A 40 -42.44 22.43 -32.25
CA ALA A 40 -42.74 22.05 -30.85
C ALA A 40 -43.39 20.67 -30.73
N GLY A 41 -44.14 20.22 -31.74
CA GLY A 41 -44.75 18.88 -31.76
C GLY A 41 -43.77 17.76 -32.05
N THR A 42 -42.65 18.02 -32.74
CA THR A 42 -41.62 17.01 -33.01
C THR A 42 -40.60 16.89 -31.91
N CYS A 43 -40.53 17.85 -30.96
CA CYS A 43 -39.63 17.74 -29.78
C CYS A 43 -40.20 16.89 -28.63
N LEU A 44 -41.48 16.46 -28.69
CA LEU A 44 -42.11 15.72 -27.60
C LEU A 44 -42.19 14.19 -27.84
N THR A 45 -41.66 13.69 -28.96
CA THR A 45 -41.68 12.27 -29.25
C THR A 45 -40.32 11.59 -29.37
N SER A 46 -39.24 12.26 -28.87
CA SER A 46 -37.90 11.73 -28.95
C SER A 46 -37.21 11.67 -27.57
N CYS A 47 -37.88 11.10 -26.60
CA CYS A 47 -37.22 10.55 -25.42
C CYS A 47 -37.85 9.17 -25.19
N GLY A 48 -37.46 8.19 -25.99
CA GLY A 48 -37.54 6.80 -25.59
C GLY A 48 -36.56 6.57 -24.44
N ASP A 49 -36.90 5.70 -23.51
CA ASP A 49 -36.05 5.31 -22.38
C ASP A 49 -34.64 4.85 -22.84
N ASP A 50 -34.50 4.43 -24.10
CA ASP A 50 -33.23 4.01 -24.72
C ASP A 50 -32.20 5.12 -24.90
N PHE A 51 -32.59 6.42 -24.83
CA PHE A 51 -31.62 7.52 -24.98
C PHE A 51 -30.69 7.68 -23.76
N PHE A 52 -31.15 7.23 -22.59
CA PHE A 52 -30.35 7.23 -21.36
C PHE A 52 -29.64 5.90 -21.15
N ASP A 53 -29.92 4.89 -21.95
CA ASP A 53 -29.26 3.59 -21.93
C ASP A 53 -27.98 3.63 -22.76
N THR A 54 -27.06 4.53 -22.36
CA THR A 54 -25.74 4.63 -22.99
C THR A 54 -24.93 3.42 -22.59
N LYS A 55 -24.91 2.42 -23.44
CA LYS A 55 -23.94 1.32 -23.30
C LYS A 55 -22.54 1.90 -23.39
N ASN A 56 -21.80 1.79 -22.32
CA ASN A 56 -20.40 2.20 -22.29
C ASN A 56 -19.59 1.19 -23.14
N TYR A 57 -19.36 1.51 -24.41
CA TYR A 57 -18.57 0.68 -25.32
C TYR A 57 -17.06 0.70 -25.03
N THR A 58 -16.62 1.54 -24.11
CA THR A 58 -15.18 1.70 -23.74
C THR A 58 -14.86 1.10 -22.38
N GLY A 59 -15.84 0.58 -21.65
CA GLY A 59 -15.68 -0.06 -20.36
C GLY A 59 -16.50 -1.34 -20.26
N VAL A 60 -16.07 -2.23 -19.39
CA VAL A 60 -16.84 -3.43 -19.04
C VAL A 60 -18.02 -2.99 -18.18
N ASP A 61 -19.24 -3.41 -18.56
CA ASP A 61 -20.44 -3.19 -17.75
C ASP A 61 -20.25 -3.83 -16.37
N VAL A 62 -20.38 -3.04 -15.33
CA VAL A 62 -20.12 -3.44 -13.95
C VAL A 62 -20.99 -4.62 -13.52
N ASP A 63 -22.23 -4.71 -14.02
CA ASP A 63 -23.19 -5.74 -13.60
C ASP A 63 -23.15 -6.99 -14.50
N ASN A 64 -22.68 -6.87 -15.75
CA ASN A 64 -22.73 -7.93 -16.76
C ASN A 64 -21.38 -8.24 -17.42
N GLY A 65 -20.30 -7.65 -16.96
CA GLY A 65 -19.00 -7.78 -17.61
C GLY A 65 -18.17 -8.98 -17.16
N LEU A 66 -18.45 -9.52 -15.98
CA LEU A 66 -17.74 -10.66 -15.41
C LEU A 66 -18.59 -11.94 -15.55
N THR A 67 -18.52 -12.55 -16.73
CA THR A 67 -19.44 -13.65 -17.14
C THR A 67 -18.78 -15.03 -17.18
N ASP A 68 -17.47 -15.11 -17.04
CA ASP A 68 -16.68 -16.34 -17.07
C ASP A 68 -15.39 -16.22 -16.25
N ALA A 69 -14.70 -17.33 -16.03
CA ALA A 69 -13.46 -17.38 -15.24
C ALA A 69 -12.34 -16.48 -15.82
N SER A 70 -12.29 -16.33 -17.14
CA SER A 70 -11.30 -15.49 -17.82
C SER A 70 -11.55 -14.00 -17.56
N SER A 71 -12.80 -13.56 -17.60
CA SER A 71 -13.18 -12.17 -17.31
C SER A 71 -12.92 -11.81 -15.85
N VAL A 72 -13.20 -12.69 -14.88
CA VAL A 72 -12.81 -12.50 -13.48
C VAL A 72 -11.30 -12.40 -13.33
N ARG A 73 -10.54 -13.29 -13.96
CA ARG A 73 -9.08 -13.25 -13.98
C ARG A 73 -8.56 -11.93 -14.54
N ASN A 74 -9.15 -11.42 -15.63
CA ASN A 74 -8.75 -10.16 -16.24
C ASN A 74 -9.10 -8.95 -15.34
N ALA A 75 -10.21 -9.00 -14.62
CA ALA A 75 -10.54 -7.99 -13.63
C ALA A 75 -9.47 -7.93 -12.53
N VAL A 76 -9.06 -9.07 -11.98
CA VAL A 76 -7.99 -9.13 -10.98
C VAL A 76 -6.65 -8.64 -11.55
N ASN A 77 -6.34 -8.89 -12.83
CA ASN A 77 -5.17 -8.29 -13.46
C ASN A 77 -5.23 -6.75 -13.46
N GLY A 78 -6.42 -6.18 -13.70
CA GLY A 78 -6.63 -4.73 -13.63
C GLY A 78 -6.52 -4.15 -12.22
N GLU A 79 -6.80 -4.96 -11.18
CA GLU A 79 -6.62 -4.53 -9.78
C GLU A 79 -5.14 -4.30 -9.45
N TYR A 80 -4.25 -5.13 -10.00
CA TYR A 80 -2.81 -4.92 -9.83
C TYR A 80 -2.34 -3.58 -10.37
N ASP A 81 -2.97 -2.99 -11.41
CA ASP A 81 -2.62 -1.67 -11.92
C ASP A 81 -2.90 -0.58 -10.88
N TRP A 82 -4.04 -0.65 -10.19
CA TRP A 82 -4.36 0.27 -9.10
C TRP A 82 -3.47 0.05 -7.90
N PHE A 83 -3.25 -1.19 -7.52
CA PHE A 83 -2.38 -1.59 -6.42
C PHE A 83 -0.92 -1.16 -6.66
N TYR A 84 -0.43 -1.37 -7.86
CA TYR A 84 0.93 -1.09 -8.30
C TYR A 84 1.24 0.41 -8.40
N HIS A 85 0.23 1.26 -8.52
CA HIS A 85 0.40 2.69 -8.77
C HIS A 85 1.19 3.37 -7.64
N TYR A 86 1.98 4.42 -7.99
CA TYR A 86 2.79 5.16 -7.00
C TYR A 86 1.95 5.88 -5.94
N TYR A 87 0.69 6.17 -6.20
CA TYR A 87 -0.24 6.68 -5.19
C TYR A 87 -0.56 5.65 -4.09
N PHE A 88 -0.28 4.38 -4.33
CA PHE A 88 -0.52 3.32 -3.36
C PHE A 88 0.75 2.52 -3.07
N ALA A 89 0.78 1.19 -3.32
CA ALA A 89 1.88 0.31 -2.95
C ALA A 89 3.17 0.57 -3.74
N GLY A 90 3.10 1.26 -4.88
CA GLY A 90 4.26 1.62 -5.70
C GLY A 90 5.19 2.65 -5.04
N ASP A 91 4.66 3.54 -4.18
CA ASP A 91 5.46 4.50 -3.42
C ASP A 91 4.72 4.99 -2.15
N PHE A 92 3.70 5.84 -2.26
CA PHE A 92 3.20 6.68 -1.16
C PHE A 92 2.73 5.88 0.05
N ALA A 93 1.86 4.87 -0.14
CA ALA A 93 1.34 4.08 0.97
C ALA A 93 2.41 3.22 1.66
N THR A 94 3.49 2.87 0.93
CA THR A 94 4.62 2.14 1.49
C THR A 94 5.55 3.10 2.22
N MET A 95 5.99 4.17 1.56
CA MET A 95 7.02 5.06 2.10
C MET A 95 6.55 5.91 3.28
N ILE A 96 5.25 6.18 3.40
CA ILE A 96 4.66 6.89 4.55
C ILE A 96 4.95 6.20 5.89
N GLY A 97 5.23 4.89 5.87
CA GLY A 97 5.62 4.14 7.07
C GLY A 97 7.08 4.31 7.50
N ASP A 98 7.95 4.88 6.65
CA ASP A 98 9.37 5.07 6.97
C ASP A 98 9.77 6.55 7.04
N ILE A 99 9.20 7.38 6.17
CA ILE A 99 9.58 8.80 6.04
C ILE A 99 9.50 9.55 7.36
N PRO A 100 8.40 9.53 8.12
CA PRO A 100 8.28 10.30 9.35
C PRO A 100 8.89 9.57 10.56
N THR A 101 10.06 8.95 10.40
CA THR A 101 10.66 8.15 11.46
C THR A 101 12.11 8.52 11.74
N ASP A 102 12.67 7.93 12.77
CA ASP A 102 14.04 8.08 13.23
C ASP A 102 15.10 7.50 12.26
N LEU A 103 14.65 6.76 11.22
CA LEU A 103 15.53 6.17 10.23
C LEU A 103 15.73 7.04 8.98
N SER A 104 14.91 8.06 8.81
CA SER A 104 14.93 8.94 7.64
C SER A 104 15.52 10.30 7.97
N TYR A 105 16.09 10.94 6.97
CA TYR A 105 16.64 12.28 7.04
C TYR A 105 16.21 13.09 5.82
N TRP A 106 15.50 14.19 6.05
CA TRP A 106 15.10 15.11 4.98
C TRP A 106 16.20 16.10 4.68
N ASN A 107 16.64 16.15 3.44
CA ASN A 107 17.74 17.00 2.99
C ASN A 107 17.32 18.37 2.46
N GLY A 108 16.00 18.64 2.38
CA GLY A 108 15.44 19.91 1.95
C GLY A 108 15.55 20.21 0.44
N SER A 109 15.98 19.27 -0.37
CA SER A 109 16.13 19.48 -1.81
C SER A 109 14.81 19.54 -2.57
N SER A 110 13.74 19.04 -1.98
CA SER A 110 12.39 18.98 -2.56
C SER A 110 11.33 19.02 -1.45
N ALA A 111 10.14 19.48 -1.79
CA ALA A 111 8.97 19.46 -0.90
C ALA A 111 8.17 18.15 -0.98
N HIS A 112 8.67 17.10 -1.66
CA HIS A 112 7.99 15.81 -1.68
C HIS A 112 7.89 15.23 -0.27
N MET A 113 6.67 15.02 0.21
CA MET A 113 6.35 14.47 1.53
C MET A 113 6.96 15.21 2.73
N ASP A 114 7.35 16.47 2.58
CA ASP A 114 7.94 17.26 3.66
C ASP A 114 6.95 17.53 4.81
N ALA A 115 5.67 17.74 4.50
CA ALA A 115 4.61 17.87 5.50
C ALA A 115 4.39 16.55 6.27
N ILE A 116 4.49 15.40 5.59
CA ILE A 116 4.46 14.08 6.22
C ILE A 116 5.65 13.91 7.17
N TYR A 117 6.86 14.21 6.69
CA TYR A 117 8.08 14.11 7.48
C TYR A 117 8.07 15.00 8.73
N SER A 118 7.62 16.24 8.58
CA SER A 118 7.59 17.23 9.66
C SER A 118 6.32 17.16 10.53
N TYR A 119 5.38 16.28 10.20
CA TYR A 119 4.08 16.13 10.88
C TYR A 119 3.26 17.43 10.89
N THR A 120 3.33 18.18 9.81
CA THR A 120 2.55 19.41 9.60
C THR A 120 1.41 19.25 8.61
N MET A 121 1.17 18.01 8.14
CA MET A 121 0.08 17.67 7.23
C MET A 121 -1.28 17.93 7.86
N THR A 122 -2.23 18.29 7.01
CA THR A 122 -3.64 18.47 7.34
C THR A 122 -4.50 17.46 6.59
N ASP A 123 -5.81 17.50 6.79
CA ASP A 123 -6.79 16.73 6.01
C ASP A 123 -6.90 17.15 4.53
N GLU A 124 -6.27 18.26 4.14
CA GLU A 124 -6.12 18.71 2.74
C GLU A 124 -4.86 18.14 2.06
N GLU A 125 -4.06 17.29 2.76
CA GLU A 125 -2.81 16.74 2.21
C GLU A 125 -3.09 15.78 1.05
N SER A 126 -2.60 16.12 -0.13
CA SER A 126 -2.87 15.39 -1.37
C SER A 126 -2.31 13.95 -1.35
N TYR A 127 -1.19 13.69 -0.67
CA TYR A 127 -0.65 12.34 -0.53
C TYR A 127 -1.63 11.43 0.21
N LEU A 128 -2.27 11.94 1.27
CA LEU A 128 -3.26 11.19 2.03
C LEU A 128 -4.51 10.91 1.18
N LEU A 129 -5.01 11.92 0.43
CA LEU A 129 -6.14 11.74 -0.48
C LEU A 129 -5.86 10.67 -1.55
N TYR A 130 -4.69 10.67 -2.15
CA TYR A 130 -4.34 9.69 -3.17
C TYR A 130 -4.22 8.27 -2.61
N ILE A 131 -3.60 8.11 -1.43
CA ILE A 131 -3.50 6.81 -0.76
C ILE A 131 -4.91 6.27 -0.46
N TRP A 132 -5.79 7.10 0.10
CA TRP A 132 -7.18 6.74 0.39
C TRP A 132 -7.91 6.27 -0.86
N ASN A 133 -7.93 7.11 -1.88
CA ASN A 133 -8.65 6.82 -3.12
C ASN A 133 -8.16 5.55 -3.82
N TYR A 134 -6.85 5.35 -3.90
CA TYR A 134 -6.30 4.17 -4.56
C TYR A 134 -6.48 2.90 -3.72
N GLY A 135 -6.37 2.99 -2.41
CA GLY A 135 -6.69 1.89 -1.51
C GLY A 135 -8.14 1.42 -1.67
N TYR A 136 -9.09 2.36 -1.70
CA TYR A 136 -10.50 1.99 -1.92
C TYR A 136 -10.81 1.51 -3.34
N LYS A 137 -10.09 1.97 -4.37
CA LYS A 137 -10.20 1.38 -5.71
C LYS A 137 -9.80 -0.09 -5.71
N VAL A 138 -8.72 -0.45 -5.02
CA VAL A 138 -8.34 -1.87 -4.87
C VAL A 138 -9.42 -2.64 -4.12
N ILE A 139 -9.92 -2.13 -2.99
CA ILE A 139 -10.95 -2.80 -2.19
C ILE A 139 -12.24 -3.03 -3.00
N ASP A 140 -12.74 -2.01 -3.71
CA ASP A 140 -13.98 -2.10 -4.48
C ASP A 140 -13.84 -3.06 -5.68
N ASN A 141 -12.74 -2.96 -6.43
CA ASN A 141 -12.51 -3.87 -7.56
C ASN A 141 -12.35 -5.33 -7.09
N SER A 142 -11.64 -5.56 -5.98
CA SER A 142 -11.56 -6.90 -5.36
C SER A 142 -12.95 -7.41 -4.95
N ALA A 143 -13.80 -6.58 -4.33
CA ALA A 143 -15.16 -6.98 -3.95
C ALA A 143 -15.98 -7.41 -5.17
N ARG A 144 -15.86 -6.67 -6.29
CA ARG A 144 -16.53 -7.01 -7.56
C ARG A 144 -16.04 -8.34 -8.13
N ALA A 145 -14.73 -8.56 -8.19
CA ALA A 145 -14.14 -9.80 -8.69
C ALA A 145 -14.51 -10.99 -7.81
N ILE A 146 -14.48 -10.84 -6.49
CA ILE A 146 -14.84 -11.87 -5.51
C ILE A 146 -16.32 -12.26 -5.69
N ASN A 147 -17.23 -11.28 -5.76
CA ASN A 147 -18.66 -11.54 -5.89
C ASN A 147 -19.01 -12.23 -7.21
N ALA A 148 -18.42 -11.78 -8.32
CA ALA A 148 -18.60 -12.42 -9.61
C ALA A 148 -18.02 -13.83 -9.62
N GLY A 149 -16.81 -14.02 -9.13
CA GLY A 149 -16.15 -15.32 -9.06
C GLY A 149 -16.95 -16.33 -8.23
N LYS A 150 -17.46 -15.93 -7.05
CA LYS A 150 -18.32 -16.80 -6.22
C LYS A 150 -19.60 -17.22 -6.94
N LYS A 151 -20.26 -16.31 -7.65
CA LYS A 151 -21.48 -16.63 -8.42
C LYS A 151 -21.21 -17.62 -9.55
N LEU A 152 -20.08 -17.47 -10.23
CA LEU A 152 -19.69 -18.34 -11.35
C LEU A 152 -19.22 -19.71 -10.87
N TYR A 153 -18.66 -19.81 -9.67
CA TYR A 153 -18.01 -21.01 -9.15
C TYR A 153 -18.93 -22.24 -9.16
N GLU A 154 -20.20 -22.08 -8.76
CA GLU A 154 -21.17 -23.14 -8.65
C GLU A 154 -21.47 -23.84 -10.00
N THR A 155 -21.39 -23.13 -11.11
CA THR A 155 -21.73 -23.61 -12.44
C THR A 155 -20.50 -23.84 -13.32
N SER A 156 -19.30 -23.59 -12.83
CA SER A 156 -18.07 -23.69 -13.58
C SER A 156 -17.56 -25.12 -13.71
N THR A 157 -16.83 -25.40 -14.77
CA THR A 157 -16.07 -26.64 -14.94
C THR A 157 -14.93 -26.72 -13.92
N GLU A 158 -14.38 -27.92 -13.69
CA GLU A 158 -13.24 -28.06 -12.75
C GLU A 158 -11.98 -27.31 -13.20
N GLU A 159 -11.78 -27.09 -14.50
CA GLU A 159 -10.70 -26.27 -15.05
C GLU A 159 -10.94 -24.78 -14.78
N ASP A 160 -12.17 -24.31 -15.01
CA ASP A 160 -12.56 -22.93 -14.71
C ASP A 160 -12.51 -22.65 -13.22
N LYS A 161 -12.91 -23.61 -12.35
CA LYS A 161 -12.79 -23.48 -10.90
C LYS A 161 -11.34 -23.24 -10.46
N LYS A 162 -10.36 -23.95 -11.03
CA LYS A 162 -8.95 -23.69 -10.72
C LYS A 162 -8.53 -22.28 -11.13
N THR A 163 -9.00 -21.79 -12.26
CA THR A 163 -8.76 -20.41 -12.71
C THR A 163 -9.41 -19.41 -11.76
N LEU A 164 -10.65 -19.67 -11.34
CA LEU A 164 -11.38 -18.85 -10.38
C LEU A 164 -10.69 -18.89 -9.00
N ASP A 165 -10.25 -20.05 -8.52
CA ASP A 165 -9.58 -20.18 -7.23
C ASP A 165 -8.33 -19.31 -7.17
N VAL A 166 -7.47 -19.32 -8.21
CA VAL A 166 -6.31 -18.42 -8.24
C VAL A 166 -6.73 -16.95 -8.29
N ALA A 167 -7.75 -16.60 -9.09
CA ALA A 167 -8.21 -15.22 -9.20
C ALA A 167 -8.84 -14.73 -7.88
N LEU A 168 -9.66 -15.55 -7.23
CA LEU A 168 -10.25 -15.26 -5.93
C LEU A 168 -9.18 -15.10 -4.85
N ALA A 169 -8.21 -16.02 -4.80
CA ALA A 169 -7.10 -15.94 -3.85
C ALA A 169 -6.35 -14.61 -3.96
N GLU A 170 -6.02 -14.20 -5.18
CA GLU A 170 -5.34 -12.94 -5.43
C GLU A 170 -6.20 -11.72 -5.06
N ALA A 171 -7.49 -11.70 -5.43
CA ALA A 171 -8.41 -10.62 -5.09
C ALA A 171 -8.58 -10.46 -3.57
N TYR A 172 -8.75 -11.56 -2.84
CA TYR A 172 -8.78 -11.54 -1.38
C TYR A 172 -7.49 -11.00 -0.77
N ALA A 173 -6.33 -11.45 -1.26
CA ALA A 173 -5.04 -10.99 -0.74
C ALA A 173 -4.79 -9.50 -1.03
N LEU A 174 -5.14 -9.00 -2.22
CA LEU A 174 -5.07 -7.59 -2.59
C LEU A 174 -5.97 -6.73 -1.71
N ARG A 175 -7.22 -7.18 -1.48
CA ARG A 175 -8.17 -6.48 -0.61
C ARG A 175 -7.68 -6.41 0.83
N ALA A 176 -7.15 -7.51 1.35
CA ALA A 176 -6.58 -7.57 2.68
C ALA A 176 -5.37 -6.63 2.85
N TYR A 177 -4.47 -6.61 1.86
CA TYR A 177 -3.33 -5.67 1.89
C TYR A 177 -3.80 -4.22 1.87
N ALA A 178 -4.77 -3.89 1.02
CA ALA A 178 -5.31 -2.54 0.94
C ALA A 178 -5.99 -2.12 2.26
N LYS A 179 -6.80 -2.99 2.86
CA LYS A 179 -7.40 -2.75 4.17
C LYS A 179 -6.33 -2.53 5.25
N LEU A 180 -5.28 -3.36 5.28
CA LEU A 180 -4.19 -3.24 6.25
C LEU A 180 -3.42 -1.93 6.06
N ALA A 181 -3.09 -1.54 4.84
CA ALA A 181 -2.43 -0.27 4.55
C ALA A 181 -3.27 0.92 5.02
N LEU A 182 -4.56 0.93 4.69
CA LEU A 182 -5.47 2.01 5.08
C LEU A 182 -5.67 2.09 6.60
N VAL A 183 -5.88 0.96 7.30
CA VAL A 183 -6.06 1.00 8.75
C VAL A 183 -4.78 1.39 9.49
N ASN A 184 -3.62 1.00 8.99
CA ASN A 184 -2.34 1.42 9.55
C ASN A 184 -2.10 2.93 9.41
N ILE A 185 -2.61 3.54 8.35
CA ILE A 185 -2.45 4.98 8.09
C ILE A 185 -3.54 5.77 8.82
N TYR A 186 -4.82 5.43 8.65
CA TYR A 186 -5.97 6.22 9.11
C TYR A 186 -6.64 5.70 10.38
N GLY A 187 -6.13 4.63 10.98
CA GLY A 187 -6.60 4.05 12.23
C GLY A 187 -5.52 3.95 13.30
N HIS A 188 -5.95 3.68 14.54
CA HIS A 188 -5.04 3.32 15.61
C HIS A 188 -4.36 1.97 15.33
N GLN A 189 -3.19 1.77 15.94
CA GLN A 189 -2.62 0.43 16.04
C GLN A 189 -3.53 -0.42 16.92
N ILE A 190 -3.89 -1.63 16.48
CA ILE A 190 -4.87 -2.47 17.20
C ILE A 190 -4.39 -2.85 18.60
N LYS A 191 -3.10 -3.11 18.76
CA LYS A 191 -2.44 -3.37 20.03
C LYS A 191 -1.22 -2.49 20.18
N VAL A 192 -0.99 -1.96 21.36
CA VAL A 192 0.17 -1.14 21.71
C VAL A 192 0.70 -1.61 23.04
N ASN A 193 1.81 -2.37 23.01
CA ASN A 193 2.46 -2.91 24.22
C ASN A 193 1.47 -3.60 25.16
N GLY A 194 0.61 -4.47 24.62
CA GLY A 194 -0.43 -5.21 25.31
C GLY A 194 -1.75 -4.44 25.52
N GLN A 195 -1.78 -3.14 25.28
CA GLN A 195 -2.99 -2.34 25.41
C GLN A 195 -3.87 -2.49 24.16
N ASP A 196 -5.18 -2.67 24.35
CA ASP A 196 -6.16 -2.89 23.28
C ASP A 196 -6.79 -1.57 22.81
N PHE A 197 -6.77 -1.36 21.49
CA PHE A 197 -7.40 -0.23 20.80
C PHE A 197 -8.38 -0.70 19.71
N SER A 198 -8.89 -1.92 19.82
CA SER A 198 -9.79 -2.53 18.83
C SER A 198 -11.13 -1.79 18.68
N ASP A 199 -11.55 -1.04 19.69
CA ASP A 199 -12.78 -0.21 19.72
C ASP A 199 -12.61 1.14 19.02
N GLN A 200 -11.38 1.54 18.70
CA GLN A 200 -11.13 2.82 18.02
C GLN A 200 -11.61 2.81 16.56
N PRO A 201 -11.89 4.00 15.97
CA PRO A 201 -12.30 4.08 14.57
C PRO A 201 -11.25 3.49 13.61
N GLY A 202 -11.67 2.52 12.81
CA GLY A 202 -10.90 1.87 11.77
C GLY A 202 -11.11 2.51 10.40
N ILE A 203 -11.47 1.70 9.40
CA ILE A 203 -11.76 2.12 8.03
C ILE A 203 -13.18 1.73 7.63
N VAL A 204 -13.64 2.15 6.46
CA VAL A 204 -14.87 1.61 5.86
C VAL A 204 -14.57 0.22 5.33
N ILE A 205 -15.23 -0.80 5.87
CA ILE A 205 -15.15 -2.17 5.36
C ILE A 205 -16.15 -2.30 4.21
N SER A 206 -15.68 -2.71 3.04
CA SER A 206 -16.51 -2.97 1.86
C SER A 206 -16.31 -4.42 1.43
N GLU A 207 -17.21 -5.28 1.85
CA GLU A 207 -17.27 -6.68 1.39
C GLU A 207 -18.03 -6.80 0.06
N GLU A 208 -19.00 -5.92 -0.16
CA GLU A 208 -19.78 -5.75 -1.38
C GLU A 208 -19.40 -4.43 -2.06
N PRO A 209 -19.53 -4.34 -3.40
CA PRO A 209 -19.29 -3.08 -4.09
C PRO A 209 -20.19 -1.96 -3.58
N ILE A 210 -19.62 -0.82 -3.24
CA ILE A 210 -20.36 0.35 -2.79
C ILE A 210 -21.10 0.97 -3.97
N LYS A 211 -22.39 1.23 -3.81
CA LYS A 211 -23.22 1.88 -4.84
C LYS A 211 -23.00 3.38 -4.82
N ALA A 212 -23.19 4.01 -5.98
CA ALA A 212 -23.14 5.46 -6.08
C ALA A 212 -24.11 6.11 -5.07
N PHE A 213 -23.60 7.11 -4.33
CA PHE A 213 -24.34 7.84 -3.28
C PHE A 213 -24.75 7.00 -2.05
N GLU A 214 -24.23 5.78 -1.90
CA GLU A 214 -24.41 5.00 -0.69
C GLU A 214 -23.67 5.66 0.48
N GLN A 215 -24.39 5.85 1.60
CA GLN A 215 -23.79 6.37 2.82
C GLN A 215 -23.13 5.23 3.60
N VAL A 216 -21.84 5.33 3.77
CA VAL A 216 -21.05 4.35 4.52
C VAL A 216 -20.41 4.99 5.74
N SER A 217 -20.11 4.19 6.76
CA SER A 217 -19.45 4.64 7.99
C SER A 217 -18.20 3.79 8.25
N ARG A 218 -17.27 4.36 8.98
CA ARG A 218 -16.09 3.62 9.44
C ARG A 218 -16.50 2.54 10.43
N SER A 219 -15.94 1.36 10.25
CA SER A 219 -15.96 0.28 11.24
C SER A 219 -14.90 0.53 12.31
N THR A 220 -14.88 -0.29 13.34
CA THR A 220 -13.81 -0.26 14.33
C THR A 220 -12.51 -0.87 13.79
N VAL A 221 -11.39 -0.57 14.45
CA VAL A 221 -10.09 -1.21 14.16
C VAL A 221 -10.21 -2.73 14.29
N GLY A 222 -10.86 -3.23 15.34
CA GLY A 222 -11.04 -4.67 15.59
C GLY A 222 -11.85 -5.36 14.49
N GLU A 223 -12.96 -4.75 14.03
CA GLU A 223 -13.74 -5.26 12.90
C GLU A 223 -12.91 -5.24 11.61
N THR A 224 -12.12 -4.19 11.39
CA THR A 224 -11.22 -4.10 10.24
C THR A 224 -10.20 -5.24 10.23
N TYR A 225 -9.52 -5.49 11.34
CA TYR A 225 -8.55 -6.58 11.45
C TYR A 225 -9.22 -7.95 11.31
N THR A 226 -10.43 -8.12 11.83
CA THR A 226 -11.22 -9.36 11.64
C THR A 226 -11.50 -9.61 10.16
N SER A 227 -11.91 -8.58 9.40
CA SER A 227 -12.14 -8.67 7.97
C SER A 227 -10.83 -8.97 7.19
N ILE A 228 -9.71 -8.36 7.57
CA ILE A 228 -8.40 -8.64 6.96
C ILE A 228 -7.99 -10.10 7.17
N VAL A 229 -8.15 -10.62 8.39
CA VAL A 229 -7.83 -12.03 8.71
C VAL A 229 -8.72 -12.99 7.92
N ALA A 230 -10.01 -12.67 7.78
CA ALA A 230 -10.93 -13.48 6.98
C ALA A 230 -10.50 -13.51 5.51
N ASP A 231 -10.22 -12.36 4.91
CA ASP A 231 -9.75 -12.28 3.52
C ASP A 231 -8.47 -13.09 3.29
N LEU A 232 -7.48 -12.99 4.19
CA LEU A 232 -6.22 -13.72 4.03
C LEU A 232 -6.38 -15.23 4.21
N LYS A 233 -7.28 -15.68 5.09
CA LYS A 233 -7.62 -17.10 5.22
C LYS A 233 -8.33 -17.62 3.99
N ASP A 234 -9.28 -16.87 3.43
CA ASP A 234 -9.95 -17.20 2.18
C ASP A 234 -8.94 -17.26 1.01
N ALA A 235 -7.98 -16.31 0.95
CA ALA A 235 -6.92 -16.32 -0.05
C ALA A 235 -6.08 -17.62 0.04
N ILE A 236 -5.61 -17.98 1.23
CA ILE A 236 -4.82 -19.21 1.47
C ILE A 236 -5.61 -20.46 1.13
N GLU A 237 -6.90 -20.51 1.49
CA GLU A 237 -7.79 -21.62 1.16
C GLU A 237 -7.97 -21.80 -0.35
N HIS A 238 -8.21 -20.71 -1.08
CA HIS A 238 -8.37 -20.72 -2.53
C HIS A 238 -7.08 -21.11 -3.26
N PHE A 239 -5.89 -20.64 -2.80
CA PHE A 239 -4.61 -21.15 -3.32
C PHE A 239 -4.44 -22.65 -3.06
N GLY A 240 -4.89 -23.16 -1.90
CA GLY A 240 -4.90 -24.57 -1.58
C GLY A 240 -5.81 -25.38 -2.52
N LYS A 241 -7.01 -24.89 -2.84
CA LYS A 241 -7.96 -25.51 -3.78
C LYS A 241 -7.41 -25.54 -5.21
N ALA A 242 -6.81 -24.43 -5.65
CA ALA A 242 -6.18 -24.37 -6.95
C ALA A 242 -5.00 -25.35 -7.10
N GLY A 243 -4.30 -25.65 -6.01
CA GLY A 243 -3.12 -26.47 -5.97
C GLY A 243 -1.86 -25.84 -6.63
N ALA A 244 -1.98 -24.60 -7.07
CA ALA A 244 -0.90 -23.82 -7.68
C ALA A 244 -1.26 -22.34 -7.68
N ASP A 245 -0.24 -21.49 -7.76
CA ASP A 245 -0.34 -20.07 -8.09
C ASP A 245 0.23 -19.80 -9.50
N ARG A 246 0.48 -18.52 -9.85
CA ARG A 246 1.07 -18.16 -11.16
C ARG A 246 2.58 -18.42 -11.27
N GLY A 247 3.24 -18.88 -10.21
CA GLY A 247 4.68 -19.11 -10.17
C GLY A 247 5.53 -17.85 -10.34
N LYS A 248 4.97 -16.67 -10.10
CA LYS A 248 5.65 -15.37 -10.20
C LYS A 248 5.30 -14.50 -9.01
N LYS A 249 6.29 -14.10 -8.24
CA LYS A 249 6.17 -13.29 -7.03
C LYS A 249 5.75 -11.81 -7.27
N VAL A 250 5.47 -11.43 -8.51
CA VAL A 250 4.78 -10.16 -8.88
C VAL A 250 3.26 -10.26 -8.72
N TYR A 251 2.75 -11.44 -8.51
CA TYR A 251 1.38 -11.72 -8.11
C TYR A 251 1.40 -12.29 -6.69
N PHE A 252 0.29 -12.15 -5.97
CA PHE A 252 0.19 -12.85 -4.70
C PHE A 252 0.33 -14.36 -4.89
N THR A 253 1.09 -14.95 -4.01
CA THR A 253 1.25 -16.39 -3.86
C THR A 253 0.69 -16.83 -2.51
N LYS A 254 0.55 -18.13 -2.28
CA LYS A 254 0.16 -18.65 -0.96
C LYS A 254 1.12 -18.18 0.12
N ALA A 255 2.43 -18.29 -0.13
CA ALA A 255 3.48 -17.83 0.78
C ALA A 255 3.37 -16.32 1.10
N ALA A 256 3.06 -15.49 0.11
CA ALA A 256 2.86 -14.05 0.31
C ALA A 256 1.62 -13.74 1.16
N ALA A 257 0.52 -14.46 0.96
CA ALA A 257 -0.69 -14.32 1.78
C ALA A 257 -0.44 -14.78 3.23
N GLU A 258 0.28 -15.88 3.44
CA GLU A 258 0.70 -16.35 4.76
C GLU A 258 1.64 -15.37 5.46
N GLY A 259 2.59 -14.78 4.72
CA GLY A 259 3.50 -13.75 5.23
C GLY A 259 2.76 -12.47 5.65
N LEU A 260 1.79 -12.04 4.85
CA LEU A 260 0.95 -10.90 5.22
C LEU A 260 0.09 -11.20 6.44
N LEU A 261 -0.45 -12.41 6.56
CA LEU A 261 -1.23 -12.85 7.72
C LEU A 261 -0.35 -12.94 8.99
N ALA A 262 0.91 -13.36 8.87
CA ALA A 262 1.86 -13.32 9.96
C ALA A 262 2.11 -11.89 10.47
N ARG A 263 2.25 -10.92 9.57
CA ARG A 263 2.36 -9.47 9.91
C ARG A 263 1.10 -8.97 10.60
N VAL A 264 -0.08 -9.35 10.12
CA VAL A 264 -1.38 -8.99 10.75
C VAL A 264 -1.46 -9.54 12.17
N TYR A 265 -1.13 -10.81 12.38
CA TYR A 265 -1.13 -11.41 13.72
C TYR A 265 -0.07 -10.82 14.63
N LEU A 266 1.10 -10.40 14.11
CA LEU A 266 2.09 -9.66 14.88
C LEU A 266 1.48 -8.35 15.42
N TYR A 267 0.77 -7.58 14.59
CA TYR A 267 0.12 -6.34 15.01
C TYR A 267 -1.02 -6.58 16.01
N MET A 268 -1.70 -7.71 15.89
CA MET A 268 -2.72 -8.15 16.85
C MET A 268 -2.16 -8.71 18.16
N GLU A 269 -0.84 -8.83 18.29
CA GLU A 269 -0.14 -9.54 19.37
C GLU A 269 -0.65 -10.98 19.57
N ASN A 270 -1.14 -11.59 18.49
CA ASN A 270 -1.46 -13.03 18.46
C ASN A 270 -0.19 -13.81 18.13
N TRP A 271 0.64 -13.97 19.14
CA TRP A 271 2.01 -14.49 19.01
C TRP A 271 2.07 -15.91 18.43
N SER A 272 1.14 -16.77 18.82
CA SER A 272 1.11 -18.17 18.33
C SER A 272 0.88 -18.23 16.82
N ASP A 273 -0.14 -17.51 16.34
CA ASP A 273 -0.48 -17.52 14.93
C ASP A 273 0.56 -16.73 14.11
N ALA A 274 1.09 -15.63 14.65
CA ALA A 274 2.17 -14.88 14.02
C ALA A 274 3.40 -15.77 13.73
N ALA A 275 3.86 -16.54 14.71
CA ALA A 275 4.98 -17.48 14.53
C ALA A 275 4.64 -18.62 13.55
N SER A 276 3.42 -19.15 13.64
CA SER A 276 2.97 -20.26 12.78
C SER A 276 2.90 -19.85 11.31
N TYR A 277 2.24 -18.74 11.00
CA TYR A 277 2.11 -18.26 9.62
C TYR A 277 3.41 -17.72 9.04
N ALA A 278 4.28 -17.14 9.88
CA ALA A 278 5.63 -16.78 9.44
C ALA A 278 6.46 -18.01 9.02
N GLN A 279 6.34 -19.13 9.75
CA GLN A 279 6.99 -20.37 9.37
C GLN A 279 6.39 -20.95 8.09
N GLN A 280 5.06 -21.01 7.96
CA GLN A 280 4.37 -21.49 6.76
C GLN A 280 4.80 -20.68 5.53
N ALA A 281 4.85 -19.36 5.65
CA ALA A 281 5.31 -18.48 4.56
C ALA A 281 6.75 -18.79 4.12
N LEU A 282 7.66 -19.09 5.07
CA LEU A 282 9.04 -19.47 4.76
C LEU A 282 9.10 -20.84 4.07
N ASP A 283 8.31 -21.81 4.54
CA ASP A 283 8.27 -23.15 3.99
C ASP A 283 7.71 -23.16 2.55
N ASP A 284 6.63 -22.42 2.31
CA ASP A 284 5.97 -22.35 1.02
C ASP A 284 6.69 -21.43 0.00
N ALA A 285 7.50 -20.48 0.48
CA ALA A 285 8.28 -19.59 -0.39
C ALA A 285 9.55 -20.25 -0.95
N ASP A 286 9.94 -21.41 -0.47
CA ASP A 286 11.20 -22.11 -0.81
C ASP A 286 12.45 -21.21 -0.66
N VAL A 287 12.48 -20.39 0.40
CA VAL A 287 13.61 -19.53 0.74
C VAL A 287 14.51 -20.27 1.72
N SER A 288 15.53 -20.94 1.19
CA SER A 288 16.44 -21.79 1.98
C SER A 288 17.54 -21.02 2.70
N ALA A 289 17.90 -19.82 2.22
CA ALA A 289 18.93 -18.97 2.79
C ALA A 289 18.72 -17.51 2.45
N ILE A 290 19.22 -16.63 3.32
CA ILE A 290 19.29 -15.19 3.06
C ILE A 290 20.75 -14.77 2.81
N ALA A 291 20.94 -13.71 2.01
CA ALA A 291 22.25 -13.19 1.64
C ALA A 291 23.02 -12.73 2.89
N THR A 292 24.27 -13.13 3.01
CA THR A 292 25.15 -12.72 4.11
C THR A 292 26.42 -12.04 3.63
N THR A 293 26.64 -11.95 2.32
CA THR A 293 27.79 -11.26 1.73
C THR A 293 27.36 -9.93 1.08
N ALA A 294 28.29 -8.99 0.99
CA ALA A 294 28.08 -7.68 0.39
C ALA A 294 27.68 -7.79 -1.10
N ASP A 295 28.30 -8.71 -1.83
CA ASP A 295 28.03 -8.89 -3.27
C ASP A 295 26.62 -9.46 -3.50
N GLU A 296 26.20 -10.47 -2.75
CA GLU A 296 24.84 -11.03 -2.82
C GLU A 296 23.79 -9.97 -2.46
N TYR A 297 24.01 -9.25 -1.35
CA TYR A 297 23.07 -8.25 -0.88
C TYR A 297 22.92 -7.09 -1.89
N LYS A 298 24.04 -6.59 -2.41
CA LYS A 298 24.04 -5.53 -3.42
C LYS A 298 23.38 -5.98 -4.73
N ALA A 299 23.57 -7.23 -5.13
CA ALA A 299 22.96 -7.77 -6.34
C ALA A 299 21.44 -7.76 -6.28
N MET A 300 20.83 -8.04 -5.11
CA MET A 300 19.38 -8.03 -4.93
C MET A 300 18.73 -6.66 -5.20
N TYR A 301 19.42 -5.58 -4.89
CA TYR A 301 18.91 -4.21 -5.02
C TYR A 301 19.51 -3.46 -6.22
N SER A 302 20.18 -4.13 -7.13
CA SER A 302 20.61 -3.53 -8.39
C SER A 302 19.41 -3.29 -9.33
N SER A 303 19.55 -2.41 -10.31
CA SER A 303 18.49 -2.09 -11.28
C SER A 303 18.02 -3.28 -12.12
N THR A 304 18.81 -4.35 -12.19
CA THR A 304 18.49 -5.60 -12.87
C THR A 304 18.37 -6.78 -11.90
N GLY A 305 18.53 -6.52 -10.61
CA GLY A 305 18.52 -7.56 -9.59
C GLY A 305 17.10 -8.06 -9.30
N VAL A 306 17.02 -9.33 -8.93
CA VAL A 306 15.84 -9.92 -8.34
C VAL A 306 16.21 -10.34 -6.93
N ASN A 307 15.47 -9.84 -5.94
CA ASN A 307 15.63 -10.28 -4.57
C ASN A 307 15.12 -11.72 -4.44
N THR A 308 16.03 -12.64 -4.22
CA THR A 308 15.71 -14.07 -4.07
C THR A 308 14.98 -14.37 -2.75
N GLU A 309 15.02 -13.45 -1.81
CA GLU A 309 14.38 -13.57 -0.49
C GLU A 309 12.96 -13.01 -0.47
N SER A 310 12.50 -12.39 -1.56
CA SER A 310 11.17 -11.81 -1.60
C SER A 310 10.08 -12.86 -1.76
N LEU A 311 8.96 -12.65 -1.08
CA LEU A 311 7.72 -13.41 -1.22
C LEU A 311 6.75 -12.67 -2.16
N PHE A 312 6.78 -11.32 -2.15
CA PHE A 312 5.95 -10.49 -3.02
C PHE A 312 6.62 -9.16 -3.33
N TYR A 313 6.64 -8.77 -4.60
CA TYR A 313 7.24 -7.53 -5.04
C TYR A 313 6.54 -6.92 -6.25
N LEU A 314 6.72 -5.60 -6.44
CA LEU A 314 6.28 -4.86 -7.62
C LEU A 314 7.46 -4.72 -8.56
N SER A 315 7.38 -5.36 -9.73
CA SER A 315 8.45 -5.29 -10.74
C SER A 315 8.43 -3.94 -11.43
N ILE A 316 9.51 -3.20 -11.33
CA ILE A 316 9.70 -1.90 -11.97
C ILE A 316 10.81 -2.03 -13.01
N ASP A 317 10.62 -1.47 -14.21
CA ASP A 317 11.56 -1.51 -15.30
C ASP A 317 11.64 -0.16 -16.05
N ASP A 318 12.43 -0.10 -17.12
CA ASP A 318 12.61 1.13 -17.90
C ASP A 318 11.32 1.64 -18.58
N LYS A 319 10.36 0.77 -18.82
CA LYS A 319 9.10 1.11 -19.49
C LYS A 319 7.96 1.36 -18.50
N HIS A 320 8.02 0.69 -17.35
CA HIS A 320 6.99 0.70 -16.32
C HIS A 320 7.62 1.18 -15.01
N ASN A 321 7.92 2.47 -14.95
CA ASN A 321 8.40 3.14 -13.75
C ASN A 321 7.67 4.48 -13.60
N TRP A 322 7.74 5.02 -12.39
CA TRP A 322 7.02 6.24 -12.04
C TRP A 322 7.89 7.50 -12.13
N ALA A 323 9.11 7.38 -12.70
CA ALA A 323 10.06 8.47 -12.88
C ALA A 323 10.21 9.32 -11.59
N ALA A 324 9.76 10.57 -11.63
CA ALA A 324 9.81 11.49 -10.49
C ALA A 324 9.04 11.01 -9.24
N ASN A 325 8.05 10.13 -9.42
CA ASN A 325 7.21 9.60 -8.34
C ASN A 325 7.60 8.16 -7.94
N SER A 326 8.82 7.74 -8.23
CA SER A 326 9.34 6.43 -7.81
C SER A 326 10.04 6.49 -6.46
N CYS A 327 10.04 5.39 -5.71
CA CYS A 327 10.85 5.25 -4.50
C CYS A 327 12.32 5.58 -4.76
N GLY A 328 12.86 5.20 -5.94
CA GLY A 328 14.23 5.53 -6.34
C GLY A 328 14.48 7.03 -6.41
N THR A 329 13.55 7.81 -6.96
CA THR A 329 13.67 9.26 -6.98
C THR A 329 13.57 9.86 -5.57
N LEU A 330 12.61 9.39 -4.79
CA LEU A 330 12.37 9.85 -3.43
C LEU A 330 13.62 9.71 -2.54
N TRP A 331 14.30 8.55 -2.61
CA TRP A 331 15.44 8.22 -1.76
C TRP A 331 16.81 8.54 -2.36
N SER A 332 16.95 8.63 -3.66
CA SER A 332 18.25 8.89 -4.29
C SER A 332 18.44 10.32 -4.80
N THR A 333 17.37 10.95 -5.28
CA THR A 333 17.45 12.22 -6.01
C THR A 333 16.81 13.37 -5.24
N TYR A 334 15.66 13.13 -4.60
CA TYR A 334 14.88 14.20 -3.99
C TYR A 334 15.23 14.41 -2.52
N SER A 335 14.34 13.99 -1.61
CA SER A 335 14.25 14.61 -0.31
C SER A 335 14.88 13.79 0.79
N PHE A 336 14.94 12.47 0.65
CA PHE A 336 15.25 11.61 1.79
C PHE A 336 16.53 10.83 1.63
N SER A 337 17.16 10.62 2.78
CA SER A 337 18.36 9.81 2.95
C SER A 337 18.22 8.97 4.22
N PRO A 338 19.02 7.91 4.38
CA PRO A 338 19.15 7.24 5.67
C PRO A 338 19.62 8.22 6.75
N SER A 339 19.07 8.11 7.95
CA SER A 339 19.40 9.01 9.06
C SER A 339 20.78 8.73 9.66
N PRO A 340 21.36 9.71 10.38
CA PRO A 340 22.57 9.47 11.17
C PRO A 340 22.42 8.39 12.26
N LYS A 341 21.19 8.16 12.76
CA LYS A 341 20.91 7.05 13.68
C LYS A 341 21.07 5.71 12.97
N LEU A 342 20.39 5.53 11.83
CA LEU A 342 20.47 4.28 11.07
C LEU A 342 21.90 3.93 10.70
N GLN A 343 22.68 4.93 10.24
CA GLN A 343 24.08 4.74 9.89
C GLN A 343 24.90 4.14 11.06
N LYS A 344 24.65 4.62 12.28
CA LYS A 344 25.37 4.15 13.47
C LYS A 344 24.94 2.76 13.93
N MET A 345 23.80 2.27 13.45
CA MET A 345 23.29 0.94 13.83
C MET A 345 23.99 -0.20 13.07
N TYR A 346 24.61 0.08 11.91
CA TYR A 346 25.33 -0.92 11.16
C TYR A 346 26.75 -1.15 11.71
N GLY A 347 27.13 -2.41 11.88
CA GLY A 347 28.51 -2.81 12.18
C GLY A 347 29.42 -2.64 10.95
N ALA A 348 30.71 -2.63 11.17
CA ALA A 348 31.71 -2.46 10.10
C ALA A 348 31.67 -3.57 9.05
N ASN A 349 31.30 -4.78 9.44
CA ASN A 349 31.23 -5.97 8.58
C ASN A 349 29.78 -6.36 8.24
N ASP A 350 28.83 -5.43 8.34
CA ASP A 350 27.45 -5.64 7.96
C ASP A 350 27.28 -5.53 6.43
N CYS A 351 26.86 -6.58 5.77
CA CYS A 351 26.73 -6.64 4.31
C CYS A 351 25.73 -5.62 3.75
N ARG A 352 24.77 -5.17 4.56
CA ARG A 352 23.77 -4.14 4.19
C ARG A 352 24.41 -2.79 3.92
N THR A 353 25.58 -2.50 4.46
CA THR A 353 26.31 -1.25 4.18
C THR A 353 26.74 -1.14 2.72
N SER A 354 26.78 -2.23 1.98
CA SER A 354 27.18 -2.29 0.55
C SER A 354 26.25 -1.52 -0.40
N ILE A 355 24.99 -1.27 -0.01
CA ILE A 355 24.02 -0.52 -0.83
C ILE A 355 23.94 0.95 -0.48
N PHE A 356 24.70 1.41 0.54
CA PHE A 356 24.75 2.80 0.95
C PHE A 356 26.05 3.46 0.47
N ILE A 357 25.98 4.76 0.25
CA ILE A 357 27.13 5.59 -0.13
C ILE A 357 27.19 6.86 0.73
N TRP A 358 28.38 7.31 1.04
CA TRP A 358 28.58 8.63 1.59
C TRP A 358 28.36 9.69 0.51
N ASP A 359 27.57 10.70 0.83
CA ASP A 359 27.47 11.87 -0.04
C ASP A 359 28.81 12.62 -0.08
N ALA A 360 29.21 13.09 -1.28
CA ALA A 360 30.42 13.88 -1.45
C ALA A 360 30.41 15.23 -0.68
N SER A 361 29.20 15.71 -0.34
CA SER A 361 29.03 16.90 0.52
C SER A 361 29.07 16.59 2.02
N SER A 362 29.22 15.32 2.41
CA SER A 362 29.35 14.91 3.80
C SER A 362 30.57 15.53 4.45
N THR A 363 30.39 15.98 5.68
CA THR A 363 31.47 16.42 6.55
C THR A 363 31.45 15.66 7.86
N PRO A 364 32.54 15.63 8.65
CA PRO A 364 32.52 15.01 9.97
C PRO A 364 31.40 15.54 10.88
N THR A 365 31.00 16.80 10.69
CA THR A 365 29.94 17.47 11.46
C THR A 365 28.54 17.33 10.82
N LYS A 366 28.47 16.98 9.54
CA LYS A 366 27.23 16.76 8.79
C LYS A 366 27.39 15.52 7.91
N PRO A 367 27.43 14.33 8.50
CA PRO A 367 27.54 13.11 7.74
C PRO A 367 26.22 12.86 7.00
N ILE A 368 26.25 12.86 5.67
CA ILE A 368 25.11 12.52 4.84
C ILE A 368 25.37 11.15 4.21
N PHE A 369 24.49 10.24 4.52
CA PHE A 369 24.51 8.87 4.05
C PHE A 369 23.41 8.71 3.02
N LYS A 370 23.72 8.24 1.81
CA LYS A 370 22.77 8.10 0.72
C LYS A 370 22.61 6.65 0.29
N GLY A 371 21.60 6.39 -0.53
CA GLY A 371 21.36 5.08 -1.12
C GLY A 371 20.42 4.24 -0.29
N GLY A 372 20.57 2.94 -0.44
CA GLY A 372 19.71 1.94 0.17
C GLY A 372 19.09 1.03 -0.90
N LYS A 373 17.91 0.53 -0.60
CA LYS A 373 17.19 -0.45 -1.43
C LYS A 373 16.70 0.11 -2.77
N PHE A 374 16.69 1.42 -2.95
CA PHE A 374 16.20 2.09 -4.16
C PHE A 374 17.29 2.96 -4.82
N PRO A 375 18.34 2.34 -5.42
CA PRO A 375 19.42 3.10 -6.04
C PRO A 375 19.00 3.84 -7.33
N THR A 376 17.95 3.42 -8.02
CA THR A 376 17.47 4.03 -9.27
C THR A 376 15.95 4.03 -9.36
N VAL A 377 15.40 4.80 -10.30
CA VAL A 377 13.95 4.88 -10.56
C VAL A 377 13.35 3.56 -11.07
N THR A 378 14.19 2.65 -11.55
CA THR A 378 13.80 1.34 -12.09
C THR A 378 13.97 0.21 -11.08
N THR A 379 14.28 0.53 -9.83
CA THR A 379 14.45 -0.48 -8.78
C THR A 379 13.09 -1.04 -8.35
N THR A 380 13.03 -2.36 -8.30
CA THR A 380 11.87 -3.14 -7.84
C THR A 380 11.53 -2.80 -6.39
N ASN A 381 10.22 -2.68 -6.10
CA ASN A 381 9.71 -2.43 -4.76
C ASN A 381 9.30 -3.76 -4.09
N TYR A 382 10.00 -4.14 -3.04
CA TYR A 382 9.80 -5.39 -2.30
C TYR A 382 8.87 -5.15 -1.11
N LEU A 383 7.74 -5.88 -1.06
CA LEU A 383 6.66 -5.61 -0.09
C LEU A 383 6.59 -6.65 1.04
N ILE A 384 6.91 -7.90 0.75
CA ILE A 384 6.93 -9.00 1.74
C ILE A 384 8.17 -9.84 1.49
N ASN A 385 9.01 -9.99 2.52
CA ASN A 385 10.32 -10.62 2.40
C ASN A 385 10.55 -11.65 3.50
N ALA A 386 11.34 -12.68 3.21
CA ALA A 386 11.67 -13.75 4.16
C ALA A 386 12.37 -13.26 5.44
N PRO A 387 13.29 -12.27 5.41
CA PRO A 387 13.87 -11.72 6.64
C PRO A 387 12.83 -11.19 7.62
N GLU A 388 11.77 -10.55 7.13
CA GLU A 388 10.67 -10.11 8.00
C GLU A 388 10.00 -11.30 8.69
N MET A 389 9.80 -12.42 8.00
CA MET A 389 9.19 -13.62 8.57
C MET A 389 10.03 -14.19 9.70
N TYR A 390 11.37 -14.24 9.54
CA TYR A 390 12.27 -14.62 10.62
C TYR A 390 12.18 -13.67 11.82
N LEU A 391 12.06 -12.37 11.60
CA LEU A 391 11.93 -11.37 12.66
C LEU A 391 10.57 -11.42 13.35
N ILE A 392 9.47 -11.66 12.61
CA ILE A 392 8.13 -11.92 13.19
C ILE A 392 8.16 -13.15 14.07
N LYS A 393 8.72 -14.26 13.57
CA LYS A 393 8.85 -15.50 14.33
C LYS A 393 9.68 -15.31 15.59
N ALA A 394 10.81 -14.59 15.50
CA ALA A 394 11.66 -14.29 16.63
C ALA A 394 10.92 -13.50 17.72
N GLU A 395 10.23 -12.42 17.35
CA GLU A 395 9.46 -11.62 18.30
C GLU A 395 8.34 -12.42 18.95
N ALA A 396 7.55 -13.13 18.15
CA ALA A 396 6.46 -13.95 18.65
C ALA A 396 6.95 -15.01 19.66
N LYS A 397 8.08 -15.64 19.38
CA LYS A 397 8.69 -16.63 20.28
C LYS A 397 9.29 -16.04 21.56
N LEU A 398 9.73 -14.77 21.55
CA LEU A 398 10.13 -14.05 22.76
C LEU A 398 8.98 -13.88 23.76
N HIS A 399 7.74 -13.79 23.27
CA HIS A 399 6.54 -13.77 24.11
C HIS A 399 6.11 -15.16 24.63
N GLY A 400 6.74 -16.24 24.14
CA GLY A 400 6.56 -17.60 24.65
C GLY A 400 7.08 -17.74 26.09
N THR A 401 6.67 -18.83 26.77
CA THR A 401 6.95 -19.03 28.19
C THR A 401 8.02 -20.10 28.46
N THR A 402 8.43 -20.85 27.44
CA THR A 402 9.36 -21.95 27.57
C THR A 402 10.80 -21.57 27.22
N ALA A 403 11.77 -22.32 27.71
CA ALA A 403 13.17 -22.16 27.28
C ALA A 403 13.33 -22.49 25.77
N ALA A 404 12.55 -23.41 25.25
CA ALA A 404 12.56 -23.77 23.83
C ALA A 404 12.07 -22.59 22.97
N ASP A 405 11.06 -21.83 23.39
CA ASP A 405 10.62 -20.64 22.70
C ASP A 405 11.72 -19.57 22.66
N PHE A 406 12.41 -19.37 23.77
CA PHE A 406 13.53 -18.42 23.84
C PHE A 406 14.70 -18.81 22.91
N ASP A 407 15.04 -20.09 22.86
CA ASP A 407 16.07 -20.58 21.94
C ASP A 407 15.64 -20.46 20.49
N GLU A 408 14.38 -20.76 20.17
CA GLU A 408 13.83 -20.61 18.83
C GLU A 408 13.79 -19.13 18.39
N ALA A 409 13.46 -18.21 19.31
CA ALA A 409 13.52 -16.78 19.08
C ALA A 409 14.93 -16.33 18.67
N ARG A 410 15.94 -16.70 19.46
CA ARG A 410 17.33 -16.36 19.17
C ARG A 410 17.83 -16.97 17.87
N ASN A 411 17.49 -18.25 17.61
CA ASN A 411 17.87 -18.90 16.37
C ASN A 411 17.25 -18.22 15.13
N SER A 412 15.97 -17.84 15.19
CA SER A 412 15.30 -17.13 14.11
C SER A 412 15.92 -15.73 13.89
N LEU A 413 16.19 -15.01 14.97
CA LEU A 413 16.84 -13.71 14.91
C LEU A 413 18.26 -13.79 14.35
N LEU A 414 19.01 -14.84 14.71
CA LEU A 414 20.38 -15.04 14.25
C LEU A 414 20.46 -15.20 12.71
N VAL A 415 19.44 -15.77 12.08
CA VAL A 415 19.39 -15.89 10.61
C VAL A 415 19.58 -14.53 9.96
N VAL A 416 18.85 -13.51 10.43
CA VAL A 416 18.93 -12.15 9.90
C VAL A 416 20.18 -11.42 10.41
N ALA A 417 20.51 -11.56 11.68
CA ALA A 417 21.63 -10.88 12.32
C ALA A 417 22.99 -11.24 11.69
N LYS A 418 23.13 -12.41 11.07
CA LYS A 418 24.31 -12.82 10.31
C LYS A 418 24.60 -12.00 9.05
N ARG A 419 23.73 -11.08 8.68
CA ARG A 419 24.07 -10.02 7.71
C ARG A 419 25.27 -9.18 8.18
N ASN A 420 25.47 -9.05 9.50
CA ASN A 420 26.71 -8.59 10.08
C ASN A 420 27.61 -9.79 10.37
N ALA A 421 28.70 -9.93 9.61
CA ALA A 421 29.64 -11.06 9.73
C ALA A 421 30.31 -11.19 11.12
N ASP A 422 30.26 -10.13 11.95
CA ASP A 422 30.75 -10.18 13.32
C ASP A 422 29.80 -10.94 14.26
N ILE A 423 28.57 -11.21 13.83
CA ILE A 423 27.57 -11.92 14.61
C ILE A 423 27.52 -13.38 14.14
N THR A 424 28.00 -14.27 14.96
CA THR A 424 28.18 -15.69 14.63
C THR A 424 27.40 -16.64 15.54
N SER A 425 26.96 -16.17 16.70
CA SER A 425 26.26 -17.00 17.68
C SER A 425 25.11 -16.27 18.37
N VAL A 426 24.18 -17.03 18.93
CA VAL A 426 23.00 -16.53 19.63
C VAL A 426 23.32 -15.76 20.91
N GLU A 427 24.48 -16.04 21.55
CA GLU A 427 24.92 -15.37 22.77
C GLU A 427 25.20 -13.88 22.53
N GLN A 428 25.57 -13.50 21.30
CA GLN A 428 25.83 -12.11 20.90
C GLN A 428 24.53 -11.29 20.73
N LEU A 429 23.37 -11.95 20.68
CA LEU A 429 22.07 -11.31 20.57
C LEU A 429 21.47 -10.92 21.94
N GLY A 430 22.00 -11.46 23.02
CA GLY A 430 21.53 -11.28 24.38
C GLY A 430 21.28 -12.61 25.11
N THR A 431 21.29 -12.54 26.44
CA THR A 431 21.10 -13.65 27.34
C THR A 431 19.77 -13.64 28.09
N THR A 432 19.10 -12.52 28.08
CA THR A 432 17.75 -12.30 28.64
C THR A 432 16.76 -11.91 27.55
N LYS A 433 15.47 -12.10 27.82
CA LYS A 433 14.41 -11.71 26.88
C LYS A 433 14.46 -10.23 26.51
N ASP A 434 14.72 -9.37 27.49
CA ASP A 434 14.77 -7.90 27.28
C ASP A 434 15.97 -7.52 26.39
N GLU A 435 17.13 -8.15 26.59
CA GLU A 435 18.30 -7.92 25.74
C GLU A 435 18.05 -8.37 24.30
N VAL A 436 17.47 -9.57 24.12
CA VAL A 436 17.15 -10.09 22.79
C VAL A 436 16.05 -9.25 22.11
N LEU A 437 15.04 -8.78 22.87
CA LEU A 437 14.02 -7.88 22.34
C LEU A 437 14.61 -6.54 21.89
N ALA A 438 15.51 -5.97 22.67
CA ALA A 438 16.21 -4.72 22.29
C ALA A 438 17.03 -4.92 21.00
N PHE A 439 17.77 -6.02 20.91
CA PHE A 439 18.50 -6.38 19.70
C PHE A 439 17.58 -6.57 18.49
N LEU A 440 16.45 -7.27 18.67
CA LEU A 440 15.45 -7.53 17.63
C LEU A 440 14.85 -6.20 17.11
N LYS A 441 14.52 -5.26 17.98
CA LYS A 441 14.00 -3.93 17.58
C LYS A 441 15.00 -3.18 16.69
N ASP A 442 16.27 -3.25 17.04
CA ASP A 442 17.35 -2.68 16.23
C ASP A 442 17.56 -3.45 14.93
N GLU A 443 17.45 -4.79 14.97
CA GLU A 443 17.58 -5.61 13.76
C GLU A 443 16.42 -5.39 12.79
N ARG A 444 15.19 -5.23 13.27
CA ARG A 444 14.06 -4.82 12.44
C ARG A 444 14.29 -3.45 11.80
N ALA A 445 14.84 -2.50 12.53
CA ALA A 445 15.18 -1.17 11.99
C ALA A 445 16.25 -1.27 10.89
N ARG A 446 17.31 -2.07 11.08
CA ARG A 446 18.37 -2.29 10.08
C ARG A 446 17.86 -3.01 8.83
N GLU A 447 17.08 -4.08 9.03
CA GLU A 447 16.64 -4.94 7.94
C GLU A 447 15.50 -4.35 7.12
N LEU A 448 14.50 -3.78 7.79
CA LEU A 448 13.24 -3.37 7.17
C LEU A 448 13.23 -1.89 6.74
N PHE A 449 14.36 -1.18 6.86
CA PHE A 449 14.48 0.19 6.36
C PHE A 449 14.15 0.26 4.87
N GLN A 450 13.36 1.25 4.48
CA GLN A 450 12.81 1.44 3.14
C GLN A 450 11.79 0.36 2.70
N GLU A 451 11.16 -0.33 3.67
CA GLU A 451 10.04 -1.24 3.42
C GLU A 451 8.71 -0.71 4.00
N GLY A 452 8.72 0.50 4.59
CA GLY A 452 7.52 1.18 5.07
C GLY A 452 6.95 0.63 6.38
N LEU A 453 7.77 -0.01 7.22
CA LEU A 453 7.27 -0.70 8.42
C LEU A 453 7.66 -0.02 9.74
N ARG A 454 8.63 0.90 9.74
CA ARG A 454 9.19 1.47 10.97
C ARG A 454 8.19 2.21 11.83
N LEU A 455 7.32 3.02 11.22
CA LEU A 455 6.31 3.80 11.95
C LEU A 455 5.38 2.88 12.73
N TYR A 456 4.96 1.78 12.13
CA TYR A 456 4.04 0.82 12.74
C TYR A 456 4.72 0.01 13.85
N ASP A 457 6.00 -0.30 13.71
CA ASP A 457 6.82 -0.88 14.77
C ASP A 457 6.93 0.06 15.98
N LEU A 458 7.24 1.34 15.76
CA LEU A 458 7.32 2.33 16.83
C LEU A 458 5.98 2.50 17.54
N ARG A 459 4.87 2.54 16.79
CA ARG A 459 3.52 2.67 17.34
C ARG A 459 3.14 1.49 18.24
N ARG A 460 3.33 0.26 17.77
CA ARG A 460 2.96 -0.94 18.53
C ARG A 460 3.83 -1.18 19.76
N TRP A 461 5.06 -0.65 19.78
CA TRP A 461 5.95 -0.69 20.94
C TRP A 461 5.78 0.52 21.89
N ASP A 462 4.90 1.46 21.59
CA ASP A 462 4.75 2.74 22.31
C ASP A 462 6.05 3.54 22.37
N GLU A 463 6.86 3.48 21.31
CA GLU A 463 8.11 4.21 21.17
C GLU A 463 7.90 5.52 20.42
N LYS A 464 8.74 6.51 20.71
CA LYS A 464 8.68 7.82 20.05
C LYS A 464 9.44 7.81 18.76
N ALA A 465 8.88 8.40 17.70
CA ALA A 465 9.64 8.76 16.54
C ALA A 465 10.31 10.12 16.76
N SER A 466 11.58 10.19 16.37
CA SER A 466 12.35 11.42 16.37
C SER A 466 12.83 11.68 14.97
N VAL A 467 12.47 12.81 14.37
CA VAL A 467 12.94 13.20 13.05
C VAL A 467 14.04 14.26 13.16
N TYR A 468 14.93 14.26 12.20
CA TYR A 468 16.07 15.17 12.17
C TYR A 468 15.67 16.54 11.62
N ALA A 469 16.35 17.57 12.08
CA ALA A 469 16.21 18.90 11.52
C ALA A 469 16.78 18.99 10.11
N TYR A 470 16.11 19.74 9.27
CA TYR A 470 16.67 20.15 7.98
C TYR A 470 18.08 20.76 8.14
N GLY A 471 19.03 20.27 7.38
CA GLY A 471 20.40 20.77 7.34
C GLY A 471 21.26 20.48 8.57
N ALA A 472 20.80 19.66 9.52
CA ALA A 472 21.56 19.29 10.71
C ALA A 472 21.42 17.80 11.04
N PRO A 473 22.50 17.12 11.50
CA PRO A 473 22.44 15.74 11.95
C PRO A 473 21.86 15.60 13.38
N GLU A 474 21.28 16.67 13.90
CA GLU A 474 20.76 16.73 15.26
C GLU A 474 19.24 16.54 15.23
N VAL A 475 18.75 15.79 16.20
CA VAL A 475 17.30 15.61 16.39
C VAL A 475 16.69 16.95 16.79
N LYS A 476 15.83 17.51 15.96
CA LYS A 476 15.10 18.75 16.23
C LYS A 476 13.65 18.52 16.58
N PHE A 477 13.11 17.39 16.18
CA PHE A 477 11.71 17.11 16.32
C PHE A 477 11.54 15.77 17.02
N THR A 478 11.04 15.82 18.22
CA THR A 478 10.52 14.63 18.90
C THR A 478 9.05 14.87 19.09
N PHE A 479 8.20 13.90 18.78
CA PHE A 479 6.78 13.98 19.14
C PHE A 479 6.66 14.02 20.65
N ASN A 480 6.57 15.22 21.22
CA ASN A 480 6.54 15.42 22.67
C ASN A 480 5.14 15.50 23.24
N ASN A 481 4.13 15.75 22.39
CA ASN A 481 2.79 16.11 22.86
C ASN A 481 1.79 14.96 22.85
N TYR A 482 2.12 13.85 22.18
CA TYR A 482 1.34 12.60 22.23
C TYR A 482 2.27 11.42 21.98
N LYS A 483 1.87 10.27 22.49
CA LYS A 483 2.55 9.02 22.16
C LYS A 483 2.36 8.74 20.68
N ILE A 484 3.36 8.16 20.04
CA ILE A 484 3.24 7.83 18.62
C ILE A 484 2.13 6.83 18.34
N SER A 485 1.73 6.03 19.36
CA SER A 485 0.56 5.16 19.31
C SER A 485 -0.76 5.92 19.11
N ASP A 486 -0.84 7.14 19.59
CA ASP A 486 -2.04 7.98 19.48
C ASP A 486 -2.08 8.76 18.16
N PHE A 487 -0.97 8.72 17.40
CA PHE A 487 -0.89 9.40 16.13
C PHE A 487 -1.59 8.58 15.03
N VAL A 488 -2.57 9.20 14.38
CA VAL A 488 -3.21 8.71 13.16
C VAL A 488 -3.22 9.82 12.12
N TYR A 489 -3.05 9.47 10.87
CA TYR A 489 -3.15 10.46 9.80
C TYR A 489 -4.60 10.93 9.64
N PRO A 490 -4.83 12.22 9.35
CA PRO A 490 -6.18 12.72 9.13
C PRO A 490 -6.81 12.07 7.89
N ILE A 491 -8.12 11.81 7.98
CA ILE A 491 -8.89 11.39 6.82
C ILE A 491 -9.01 12.61 5.89
N PRO A 492 -8.84 12.43 4.57
CA PRO A 492 -8.98 13.53 3.62
C PRO A 492 -10.34 14.22 3.72
N VAL A 493 -10.35 15.55 3.71
CA VAL A 493 -11.57 16.36 3.87
C VAL A 493 -12.64 16.04 2.82
N ASP A 494 -12.24 15.69 1.61
CA ASP A 494 -13.15 15.33 0.51
C ASP A 494 -13.95 14.05 0.79
N GLU A 495 -13.50 13.22 1.74
CA GLU A 495 -14.12 11.94 2.10
C GLU A 495 -15.00 12.02 3.36
N ILE A 496 -15.08 13.18 4.01
CA ILE A 496 -15.84 13.39 5.25
C ILE A 496 -17.18 14.13 4.99
N ASN A 497 -17.36 14.73 3.82
CA ASN A 497 -18.51 15.60 3.49
C ASN A 497 -19.67 14.87 2.82
#